data_9d2b845d1a2c0ec104cdb9c80ff5f9d3
#
_entry.id   9d2b845d1a2c0ec104cdb9c80ff5f9d3
#
_cell.length_a   1.000
_cell.length_b   1.000
_cell.length_c   1.000
_cell.angle_alpha   90.00
_cell.angle_beta   90.00
_cell.angle_gamma   90.00
#
_symmetry.space_group_name_H-M   'P 1'
#
loop_
_entity.id
_entity.type
_entity.pdbx_description
1 polymer ?
#
loop_
_entity_poly.entity_id
_entity_poly.type
_entity_poly.pdbx_seq_one_letter_code
_entity_poly.pdbx_strand_id
1 'polypeptide(L)'
;RSITSEPNDTQLAIGQRGRAKAWVRVIGRACHAGHAAVGLNAAEALAALIGEARAVEHPTHPDLGVRDLTCIDIASWPFPSVSTVPGRAEARFDCRFLPGETPASIVELLTGCADRAWADWPERPGLEVGLVEATFTTWTGRTLVGEEFAAAWWTPEDSPLVQVATAALVDAGLDPTPTHYDFCTNGS
;
A
#
# COMPACT_ATOMS: atom_id res chain seq x y z
N ARG A 1 -4.70 13.89 20.52
CA ARG A 1 -5.19 12.50 20.50
C ARG A 1 -6.69 12.51 20.78
N SER A 2 -7.44 11.68 20.13
CA SER A 2 -8.89 11.59 20.21
C SER A 2 -9.34 10.14 20.36
N ILE A 3 -10.57 9.95 20.84
CA ILE A 3 -11.27 8.68 20.81
C ILE A 3 -12.34 8.81 19.72
N THR A 4 -12.39 7.85 18.80
CA THR A 4 -13.40 7.78 17.74
C THR A 4 -14.22 6.51 17.92
N SER A 5 -15.50 6.53 17.53
CA SER A 5 -16.35 5.36 17.55
C SER A 5 -16.28 4.60 16.25
N GLU A 6 -16.20 3.27 16.33
CA GLU A 6 -16.30 2.32 15.23
C GLU A 6 -17.30 1.21 15.62
N PRO A 7 -17.96 0.54 14.69
CA PRO A 7 -18.86 -0.57 14.99
C PRO A 7 -18.05 -1.83 15.38
N ASN A 8 -17.74 -1.99 16.66
CA ASN A 8 -16.85 -3.04 17.18
C ASN A 8 -17.32 -3.65 18.51
N ASP A 9 -18.60 -3.73 18.73
CA ASP A 9 -19.20 -4.30 19.96
C ASP A 9 -18.68 -3.70 21.28
N THR A 10 -18.42 -2.39 21.28
CA THR A 10 -17.90 -1.61 22.42
C THR A 10 -16.49 -1.97 22.90
N GLN A 11 -15.70 -2.66 22.09
CA GLN A 11 -14.31 -2.96 22.41
C GLN A 11 -13.42 -1.72 22.32
N LEU A 12 -12.37 -1.67 23.15
CA LEU A 12 -11.34 -0.63 23.10
C LEU A 12 -10.22 -1.02 22.11
N ALA A 13 -10.28 -0.52 20.87
CA ALA A 13 -9.18 -0.70 19.94
C ALA A 13 -8.05 0.29 20.23
N ILE A 14 -6.82 -0.22 20.39
CA ILE A 14 -5.62 0.57 20.68
C ILE A 14 -4.63 0.59 19.50
N GLY A 15 -4.97 -0.03 18.38
CA GLY A 15 -4.13 -0.07 17.18
C GLY A 15 -4.86 -0.55 15.95
N GLN A 16 -4.31 -0.19 14.80
CA GLN A 16 -4.76 -0.69 13.51
C GLN A 16 -3.64 -0.66 12.47
N ARG A 17 -3.76 -1.51 11.44
CA ARG A 17 -2.93 -1.38 10.24
C ARG A 17 -3.30 -0.15 9.44
N GLY A 18 -2.31 0.40 8.74
CA GLY A 18 -2.54 1.40 7.71
C GLY A 18 -2.96 0.77 6.38
N ARG A 19 -3.44 1.63 5.48
CA ARG A 19 -3.78 1.27 4.11
C ARG A 19 -3.27 2.33 3.15
N ALA A 20 -2.68 1.88 2.05
CA ALA A 20 -2.41 2.72 0.90
C ALA A 20 -2.70 1.97 -0.40
N LYS A 21 -2.97 2.71 -1.47
CA LYS A 21 -2.89 2.17 -2.81
C LYS A 21 -1.73 2.84 -3.53
N ALA A 22 -0.78 2.02 -3.99
CA ALA A 22 0.35 2.48 -4.78
C ALA A 22 0.18 2.07 -6.24
N TRP A 23 0.82 2.81 -7.12
CA TRP A 23 0.96 2.46 -8.53
C TRP A 23 2.42 2.49 -8.95
N VAL A 24 2.75 1.63 -9.88
CA VAL A 24 4.05 1.54 -10.54
C VAL A 24 3.83 1.64 -12.03
N ARG A 25 4.61 2.47 -12.72
CA ARG A 25 4.66 2.56 -14.18
C ARG A 25 6.07 2.25 -14.64
N VAL A 26 6.18 1.29 -15.55
CA VAL A 26 7.42 0.91 -16.23
C VAL A 26 7.39 1.45 -17.65
N ILE A 27 8.47 2.12 -18.03
CA ILE A 27 8.66 2.70 -19.35
C ILE A 27 9.80 1.96 -20.05
N GLY A 28 9.46 1.30 -21.13
CA GLY A 28 10.38 0.58 -22.01
C GLY A 28 10.46 1.23 -23.38
N ARG A 29 10.74 0.42 -24.40
CA ARG A 29 10.81 0.82 -25.79
C ARG A 29 10.04 -0.17 -26.66
N ALA A 30 8.93 0.31 -27.25
CA ALA A 30 8.12 -0.49 -28.15
C ALA A 30 8.88 -0.84 -29.44
N CYS A 31 8.67 -2.06 -29.94
CA CYS A 31 9.15 -2.50 -31.25
C CYS A 31 8.25 -3.61 -31.80
N HIS A 32 8.48 -4.02 -33.05
CA HIS A 32 7.81 -5.20 -33.59
C HIS A 32 8.34 -6.48 -32.90
N ALA A 33 7.45 -7.37 -32.49
CA ALA A 33 7.81 -8.57 -31.72
C ALA A 33 8.80 -9.50 -32.47
N GLY A 34 8.79 -9.50 -33.79
CA GLY A 34 9.78 -10.20 -34.62
C GLY A 34 11.22 -9.64 -34.52
N HIS A 35 11.39 -8.48 -33.88
CA HIS A 35 12.68 -7.82 -33.69
C HIS A 35 12.83 -7.40 -32.20
N ALA A 36 12.38 -8.25 -31.28
CA ALA A 36 12.30 -7.93 -29.85
C ALA A 36 13.63 -7.43 -29.25
N ALA A 37 14.77 -7.84 -29.80
CA ALA A 37 16.10 -7.44 -29.34
C ALA A 37 16.40 -5.94 -29.43
N VAL A 38 15.67 -5.18 -30.27
CA VAL A 38 15.83 -3.71 -30.35
C VAL A 38 14.85 -2.96 -29.44
N GLY A 39 13.93 -3.68 -28.79
CA GLY A 39 12.97 -3.15 -27.85
C GLY A 39 13.45 -3.25 -26.39
N LEU A 40 12.65 -2.69 -25.50
CA LEU A 40 12.75 -2.90 -24.04
C LEU A 40 11.36 -3.21 -23.53
N ASN A 41 11.08 -4.48 -23.19
CA ASN A 41 9.75 -4.96 -22.88
C ASN A 41 9.28 -4.49 -21.50
N ALA A 42 8.42 -3.49 -21.45
CA ALA A 42 7.89 -2.95 -20.21
C ALA A 42 7.04 -3.97 -19.43
N ALA A 43 6.34 -4.88 -20.12
CA ALA A 43 5.53 -5.89 -19.46
C ALA A 43 6.40 -6.96 -18.75
N GLU A 44 7.48 -7.40 -19.37
CA GLU A 44 8.44 -8.32 -18.74
C GLU A 44 9.15 -7.66 -17.55
N ALA A 45 9.55 -6.39 -17.70
CA ALA A 45 10.18 -5.63 -16.65
C ALA A 45 9.23 -5.44 -15.45
N LEU A 46 7.96 -5.15 -15.70
CA LEU A 46 6.95 -5.06 -14.64
C LEU A 46 6.70 -6.42 -13.96
N ALA A 47 6.65 -7.50 -14.73
CA ALA A 47 6.49 -8.86 -14.17
C ALA A 47 7.65 -9.24 -13.24
N ALA A 48 8.89 -8.89 -13.61
CA ALA A 48 10.07 -9.08 -12.77
C ALA A 48 9.97 -8.28 -11.46
N LEU A 49 9.58 -6.99 -11.53
CA LEU A 49 9.34 -6.15 -10.35
C LEU A 49 8.28 -6.75 -9.42
N ILE A 50 7.15 -7.22 -9.97
CA ILE A 50 6.08 -7.86 -9.18
C ILE A 50 6.60 -9.13 -8.51
N GLY A 51 7.47 -9.91 -9.18
CA GLY A 51 8.14 -11.06 -8.61
C GLY A 51 8.98 -10.71 -7.38
N GLU A 52 9.78 -9.64 -7.47
CA GLU A 52 10.56 -9.11 -6.36
C GLU A 52 9.67 -8.58 -5.22
N ALA A 53 8.62 -7.83 -5.56
CA ALA A 53 7.68 -7.31 -4.57
C ALA A 53 6.98 -8.44 -3.77
N ARG A 54 6.74 -9.58 -4.40
CA ARG A 54 6.20 -10.78 -3.74
C ARG A 54 7.22 -11.50 -2.87
N ALA A 55 8.50 -11.45 -3.25
CA ALA A 55 9.59 -12.17 -2.58
C ALA A 55 10.21 -11.39 -1.41
N VAL A 56 9.93 -10.08 -1.30
CA VAL A 56 10.51 -9.25 -0.25
C VAL A 56 10.04 -9.70 1.13
N GLU A 57 10.96 -9.74 2.09
CA GLU A 57 10.59 -9.97 3.48
C GLU A 57 9.84 -8.77 4.05
N HIS A 58 8.71 -9.05 4.68
CA HIS A 58 7.87 -8.04 5.30
C HIS A 58 8.08 -7.99 6.81
N PRO A 59 8.22 -6.80 7.41
CA PRO A 59 8.27 -6.66 8.86
C PRO A 59 6.98 -7.17 9.49
N THR A 60 7.10 -7.62 10.74
CA THR A 60 6.00 -8.16 11.53
C THR A 60 5.85 -7.34 12.81
N HIS A 61 4.63 -6.93 13.12
CA HIS A 61 4.26 -6.38 14.42
C HIS A 61 3.63 -7.51 15.28
N PRO A 62 3.95 -7.61 16.58
CA PRO A 62 3.45 -8.69 17.42
C PRO A 62 1.94 -8.87 17.38
N ASP A 63 1.20 -7.78 17.37
CA ASP A 63 -0.26 -7.77 17.44
C ASP A 63 -0.92 -7.52 16.09
N LEU A 64 -0.39 -6.60 15.26
CA LEU A 64 -0.97 -6.25 13.97
C LEU A 64 -0.59 -7.21 12.83
N GLY A 65 0.30 -8.17 13.09
CA GLY A 65 0.74 -9.14 12.10
C GLY A 65 1.74 -8.59 11.08
N VAL A 66 1.80 -9.21 9.92
CA VAL A 66 2.79 -8.92 8.87
C VAL A 66 2.31 -7.79 7.96
N ARG A 67 3.22 -6.90 7.55
CA ARG A 67 2.95 -5.97 6.44
C ARG A 67 2.54 -6.76 5.20
N ASP A 68 1.60 -6.25 4.42
CA ASP A 68 1.14 -6.86 3.18
C ASP A 68 1.28 -5.90 2.00
N LEU A 69 1.68 -6.45 0.85
CA LEU A 69 1.84 -5.75 -0.42
C LEU A 69 1.30 -6.64 -1.54
N THR A 70 0.07 -6.41 -1.93
CA THR A 70 -0.62 -7.24 -2.92
C THR A 70 -0.80 -6.50 -4.23
N CYS A 71 -0.27 -7.07 -5.34
CA CYS A 71 -0.58 -6.58 -6.68
C CYS A 71 -2.04 -6.91 -7.02
N ILE A 72 -2.84 -5.88 -7.30
CA ILE A 72 -4.29 -6.00 -7.54
C ILE A 72 -4.70 -5.67 -8.96
N ASP A 73 -3.82 -5.08 -9.76
CA ASP A 73 -4.13 -4.70 -11.14
C ASP A 73 -2.85 -4.64 -11.97
N ILE A 74 -2.92 -5.08 -13.24
CA ILE A 74 -1.82 -5.06 -14.20
C ILE A 74 -2.36 -4.69 -15.58
N ALA A 75 -1.68 -3.76 -16.26
CA ALA A 75 -1.99 -3.39 -17.63
C ALA A 75 -0.71 -3.10 -18.43
N SER A 76 -0.76 -3.29 -19.74
CA SER A 76 0.33 -2.92 -20.66
C SER A 76 -0.21 -2.32 -21.95
N TRP A 77 0.59 -1.51 -22.63
CA TRP A 77 0.17 -0.83 -23.86
C TRP A 77 1.17 -1.02 -24.99
N PRO A 78 0.63 -1.22 -26.25
CA PRO A 78 -0.80 -1.25 -26.62
C PRO A 78 -1.51 -2.51 -26.08
N PHE A 79 -2.83 -2.39 -25.81
CA PHE A 79 -3.69 -3.52 -25.45
C PHE A 79 -5.00 -3.48 -26.26
N PRO A 80 -5.41 -4.60 -26.91
CA PRO A 80 -4.60 -5.80 -27.13
C PRO A 80 -3.40 -5.52 -28.04
N SER A 81 -2.27 -6.22 -27.77
CA SER A 81 -1.11 -6.16 -28.64
C SER A 81 -1.20 -7.26 -29.72
N VAL A 82 -1.03 -6.89 -30.99
CA VAL A 82 -1.07 -7.87 -32.09
C VAL A 82 0.32 -8.43 -32.40
N SER A 83 1.34 -7.60 -32.46
CA SER A 83 2.72 -8.00 -32.76
C SER A 83 3.73 -6.95 -32.24
N THR A 84 3.41 -6.31 -31.12
CA THR A 84 4.19 -5.21 -30.56
C THR A 84 4.71 -5.57 -29.17
N VAL A 85 6.00 -5.40 -28.95
CA VAL A 85 6.60 -5.39 -27.60
C VAL A 85 6.09 -4.16 -26.87
N PRO A 86 5.45 -4.28 -25.69
CA PRO A 86 4.91 -3.13 -24.97
C PRO A 86 6.02 -2.16 -24.53
N GLY A 87 5.82 -0.88 -24.83
CA GLY A 87 6.70 0.19 -24.36
C GLY A 87 6.27 0.81 -23.02
N ARG A 88 5.11 0.43 -22.50
CA ARG A 88 4.59 0.88 -21.20
C ARG A 88 3.81 -0.24 -20.53
N ALA A 89 4.00 -0.37 -19.22
CA ALA A 89 3.20 -1.25 -18.38
C ALA A 89 2.98 -0.62 -17.01
N GLU A 90 1.85 -0.93 -16.39
CA GLU A 90 1.48 -0.42 -15.06
C GLU A 90 0.94 -1.53 -14.18
N ALA A 91 1.18 -1.41 -12.87
CA ALA A 91 0.55 -2.22 -11.84
C ALA A 91 0.03 -1.34 -10.71
N ARG A 92 -0.98 -1.83 -10.01
CA ARG A 92 -1.46 -1.26 -8.75
C ARG A 92 -1.30 -2.26 -7.62
N PHE A 93 -0.99 -1.72 -6.44
CA PHE A 93 -0.79 -2.48 -5.21
C PHE A 93 -1.72 -1.97 -4.12
N ASP A 94 -2.40 -2.88 -3.42
CA ASP A 94 -2.98 -2.61 -2.10
C ASP A 94 -1.89 -2.87 -1.07
N CYS A 95 -1.63 -1.89 -0.22
CA CYS A 95 -0.59 -1.95 0.80
C CYS A 95 -1.23 -1.90 2.17
N ARG A 96 -0.94 -2.90 3.02
CA ARG A 96 -1.29 -2.93 4.44
C ARG A 96 0.00 -2.83 5.22
N PHE A 97 0.20 -1.70 5.88
CA PHE A 97 1.48 -1.37 6.49
C PHE A 97 1.36 -1.17 8.00
N LEU A 98 2.49 -1.08 8.67
CA LEU A 98 2.63 -1.07 10.11
C LEU A 98 2.90 0.34 10.64
N PRO A 99 2.72 0.61 11.94
CA PRO A 99 3.04 1.90 12.54
C PRO A 99 4.48 2.36 12.25
N GLY A 100 4.64 3.62 11.86
CA GLY A 100 5.92 4.23 11.49
C GLY A 100 6.22 4.23 9.98
N GLU A 101 5.48 3.46 9.18
CA GLU A 101 5.59 3.52 7.72
C GLU A 101 4.83 4.73 7.17
N THR A 102 5.31 5.26 6.06
CA THR A 102 4.84 6.52 5.44
C THR A 102 4.61 6.32 3.93
N PRO A 103 3.98 7.27 3.23
CA PRO A 103 3.93 7.26 1.77
C PRO A 103 5.31 7.09 1.13
N ALA A 104 6.32 7.78 1.64
CA ALA A 104 7.70 7.68 1.14
C ALA A 104 8.28 6.27 1.28
N SER A 105 8.08 5.61 2.43
CA SER A 105 8.59 4.24 2.64
C SER A 105 7.96 3.21 1.70
N ILE A 106 6.70 3.41 1.26
CA ILE A 106 6.04 2.56 0.27
C ILE A 106 6.67 2.76 -1.12
N VAL A 107 6.93 4.02 -1.49
CA VAL A 107 7.61 4.35 -2.75
C VAL A 107 9.03 3.78 -2.77
N GLU A 108 9.79 3.93 -1.69
CA GLU A 108 11.14 3.37 -1.53
C GLU A 108 11.14 1.84 -1.63
N LEU A 109 10.17 1.18 -1.01
CA LEU A 109 10.02 -0.27 -1.09
C LEU A 109 9.85 -0.75 -2.54
N LEU A 110 8.91 -0.16 -3.29
CA LEU A 110 8.63 -0.53 -4.68
C LEU A 110 9.79 -0.17 -5.61
N THR A 111 10.46 0.95 -5.35
CA THR A 111 11.68 1.34 -6.07
C THR A 111 12.80 0.34 -5.83
N GLY A 112 13.01 -0.09 -4.58
CA GLY A 112 13.99 -1.11 -4.24
C GLY A 112 13.68 -2.48 -4.86
N CYS A 113 12.41 -2.83 -5.05
CA CYS A 113 12.01 -4.03 -5.79
C CYS A 113 12.43 -3.92 -7.28
N ALA A 114 12.22 -2.76 -7.90
CA ALA A 114 12.66 -2.50 -9.27
C ALA A 114 14.18 -2.57 -9.41
N ASP A 115 14.93 -2.00 -8.47
CA ASP A 115 16.39 -2.02 -8.45
C ASP A 115 16.92 -3.44 -8.42
N ARG A 116 16.35 -4.32 -7.62
CA ARG A 116 16.72 -5.74 -7.56
C ARG A 116 16.30 -6.50 -8.80
N ALA A 117 15.06 -6.28 -9.27
CA ALA A 117 14.52 -6.96 -10.45
C ALA A 117 15.33 -6.72 -11.72
N TRP A 118 15.94 -5.54 -11.84
CA TRP A 118 16.64 -5.12 -13.05
C TRP A 118 18.16 -4.97 -12.85
N ALA A 119 18.71 -5.49 -11.74
CA ALA A 119 20.13 -5.36 -11.41
C ALA A 119 21.08 -5.84 -12.53
N ASP A 120 20.72 -6.96 -13.18
CA ASP A 120 21.51 -7.59 -14.23
C ASP A 120 21.00 -7.29 -15.66
N TRP A 121 20.04 -6.36 -15.80
CA TRP A 121 19.53 -6.02 -17.12
C TRP A 121 20.51 -5.14 -17.89
N PRO A 122 20.74 -5.42 -19.19
CA PRO A 122 21.70 -4.65 -20.01
C PRO A 122 21.26 -3.19 -20.22
N GLU A 123 19.97 -2.92 -20.17
CA GLU A 123 19.38 -1.58 -20.22
C GLU A 123 18.27 -1.50 -19.16
N ARG A 124 18.35 -0.49 -18.29
CA ARG A 124 17.37 -0.29 -17.23
C ARG A 124 16.12 0.39 -17.78
N PRO A 125 14.90 -0.16 -17.53
CA PRO A 125 13.65 0.51 -17.83
C PRO A 125 13.46 1.81 -17.03
N GLY A 126 12.69 2.74 -17.60
CA GLY A 126 12.20 3.88 -16.83
C GLY A 126 11.20 3.43 -15.76
N LEU A 127 11.20 4.10 -14.62
CA LEU A 127 10.33 3.80 -13.48
C LEU A 127 9.67 5.07 -12.96
N GLU A 128 8.36 4.99 -12.75
CA GLU A 128 7.60 5.96 -11.97
C GLU A 128 6.81 5.20 -10.90
N VAL A 129 6.84 5.69 -9.66
CA VAL A 129 6.13 5.11 -8.51
C VAL A 129 5.43 6.22 -7.76
N GLY A 130 4.21 5.97 -7.31
CA GLY A 130 3.47 6.93 -6.50
C GLY A 130 2.28 6.28 -5.79
N LEU A 131 1.59 7.07 -4.99
CA LEU A 131 0.32 6.67 -4.40
C LEU A 131 -0.83 7.05 -5.34
N VAL A 132 -1.91 6.28 -5.27
CA VAL A 132 -3.14 6.61 -5.98
C VAL A 132 -3.78 7.82 -5.32
N GLU A 133 -4.13 8.82 -6.11
CA GLU A 133 -4.93 9.95 -5.64
C GLU A 133 -6.42 9.62 -5.73
N ALA A 134 -7.15 9.97 -4.69
CA ALA A 134 -8.61 9.93 -4.65
C ALA A 134 -9.20 11.33 -4.62
N THR A 135 -10.30 11.48 -5.32
CA THR A 135 -11.07 12.73 -5.30
C THR A 135 -12.41 12.46 -4.61
N PHE A 136 -12.71 13.21 -3.58
CA PHE A 136 -14.01 13.12 -2.88
C PHE A 136 -14.67 14.48 -2.78
N THR A 137 -15.99 14.47 -2.93
CA THR A 137 -16.78 15.66 -2.70
C THR A 137 -17.44 15.56 -1.33
N THR A 138 -17.15 16.55 -0.47
CA THR A 138 -17.77 16.65 0.86
C THR A 138 -19.27 16.94 0.75
N TRP A 139 -20.02 16.72 1.83
CA TRP A 139 -21.45 17.06 1.89
C TRP A 139 -21.74 18.55 1.65
N THR A 140 -20.75 19.43 1.87
CA THR A 140 -20.84 20.85 1.56
C THR A 140 -20.56 21.19 0.09
N GLY A 141 -20.30 20.20 -0.76
CA GLY A 141 -19.96 20.37 -2.18
C GLY A 141 -18.49 20.71 -2.45
N ARG A 142 -17.62 20.75 -1.43
CA ARG A 142 -16.19 21.00 -1.63
C ARG A 142 -15.50 19.73 -2.14
N THR A 143 -14.77 19.83 -3.24
CA THR A 143 -13.92 18.75 -3.76
C THR A 143 -12.56 18.78 -3.08
N LEU A 144 -12.14 17.63 -2.58
CA LEU A 144 -10.83 17.38 -1.99
C LEU A 144 -10.11 16.35 -2.86
N VAL A 145 -8.82 16.56 -3.08
CA VAL A 145 -7.91 15.61 -3.71
C VAL A 145 -6.86 15.24 -2.68
N GLY A 146 -6.58 13.96 -2.54
CA GLY A 146 -5.56 13.47 -1.62
C GLY A 146 -5.13 12.05 -1.99
N GLU A 147 -3.97 11.65 -1.51
CA GLU A 147 -3.49 10.27 -1.67
C GLU A 147 -4.40 9.30 -0.92
N GLU A 148 -4.64 8.13 -1.51
CA GLU A 148 -5.30 7.01 -0.81
C GLU A 148 -4.34 6.42 0.22
N PHE A 149 -4.16 7.14 1.31
CA PHE A 149 -3.29 6.80 2.43
C PHE A 149 -4.02 7.02 3.76
N ALA A 150 -4.07 5.98 4.58
CA ALA A 150 -4.58 6.02 5.94
C ALA A 150 -3.54 5.43 6.88
N ALA A 151 -3.07 6.23 7.85
CA ALA A 151 -1.94 5.87 8.69
C ALA A 151 -2.22 4.65 9.58
N ALA A 152 -1.22 3.78 9.75
CA ALA A 152 -1.21 2.81 10.82
C ALA A 152 -0.90 3.52 12.15
N TRP A 153 -1.47 3.01 13.23
CA TRP A 153 -1.14 3.52 14.55
C TRP A 153 -1.20 2.42 15.60
N TRP A 154 -0.48 2.65 16.69
CA TRP A 154 -0.47 1.82 17.88
C TRP A 154 -0.34 2.72 19.11
N THR A 155 -1.18 2.50 20.09
CA THR A 155 -1.13 3.19 21.38
C THR A 155 -0.78 2.18 22.45
N PRO A 156 0.34 2.33 23.17
CA PRO A 156 0.70 1.42 24.25
C PRO A 156 -0.39 1.33 25.32
N GLU A 157 -0.59 0.15 25.87
CA GLU A 157 -1.62 -0.11 26.91
C GLU A 157 -1.42 0.73 28.16
N ASP A 158 -0.17 1.05 28.50
CA ASP A 158 0.22 1.88 29.65
C ASP A 158 0.02 3.38 29.39
N SER A 159 -0.43 3.79 28.20
CA SER A 159 -0.67 5.20 27.91
C SER A 159 -1.82 5.75 28.77
N PRO A 160 -1.75 7.00 29.24
CA PRO A 160 -2.82 7.59 30.05
C PRO A 160 -4.19 7.56 29.37
N LEU A 161 -4.25 7.67 28.04
CA LEU A 161 -5.50 7.64 27.30
C LEU A 161 -6.16 6.25 27.35
N VAL A 162 -5.38 5.19 27.17
CA VAL A 162 -5.85 3.80 27.26
C VAL A 162 -6.30 3.49 28.68
N GLN A 163 -5.54 3.89 29.70
CA GLN A 163 -5.88 3.67 31.10
C GLN A 163 -7.22 4.34 31.48
N VAL A 164 -7.45 5.57 31.05
CA VAL A 164 -8.73 6.28 31.29
C VAL A 164 -9.89 5.59 30.57
N ALA A 165 -9.70 5.18 29.31
CA ALA A 165 -10.72 4.49 28.55
C ALA A 165 -11.06 3.12 29.14
N THR A 166 -10.04 2.35 29.58
CA THR A 166 -10.19 1.06 30.26
C THR A 166 -10.98 1.22 31.57
N ALA A 167 -10.64 2.21 32.38
CA ALA A 167 -11.39 2.48 33.62
C ALA A 167 -12.85 2.83 33.36
N ALA A 168 -13.13 3.64 32.32
CA ALA A 168 -14.49 3.99 31.93
C ALA A 168 -15.32 2.78 31.47
N LEU A 169 -14.70 1.82 30.77
CA LEU A 169 -15.35 0.55 30.39
C LEU A 169 -15.68 -0.30 31.61
N VAL A 170 -14.76 -0.40 32.57
CA VAL A 170 -15.01 -1.09 33.84
C VAL A 170 -16.20 -0.46 34.58
N ASP A 171 -16.22 0.86 34.71
CA ASP A 171 -17.29 1.58 35.41
C ASP A 171 -18.65 1.40 34.70
N ALA A 172 -18.63 1.23 33.37
CA ALA A 172 -19.83 0.95 32.57
C ALA A 172 -20.26 -0.53 32.57
N GLY A 173 -19.49 -1.43 33.21
CA GLY A 173 -19.75 -2.87 33.20
C GLY A 173 -19.47 -3.55 31.86
N LEU A 174 -18.59 -2.96 31.03
CA LEU A 174 -18.19 -3.47 29.74
C LEU A 174 -16.81 -4.16 29.83
N ASP A 175 -16.45 -4.94 28.80
CA ASP A 175 -15.15 -5.60 28.72
C ASP A 175 -14.05 -4.53 28.51
N PRO A 176 -13.10 -4.38 29.45
CA PRO A 176 -12.02 -3.42 29.36
C PRO A 176 -10.81 -3.91 28.54
N THR A 177 -10.83 -5.15 28.02
CA THR A 177 -9.69 -5.75 27.34
C THR A 177 -9.37 -5.00 26.05
N PRO A 178 -8.16 -4.43 25.89
CA PRO A 178 -7.76 -3.79 24.66
C PRO A 178 -7.73 -4.76 23.48
N THR A 179 -8.12 -4.26 22.32
CA THR A 179 -8.07 -5.00 21.05
C THR A 179 -7.39 -4.16 19.96
N HIS A 180 -7.29 -4.71 18.76
CA HIS A 180 -6.73 -4.02 17.60
C HIS A 180 -7.41 -4.48 16.33
N TYR A 181 -7.21 -3.72 15.23
CA TYR A 181 -7.71 -4.09 13.92
C TYR A 181 -6.55 -4.48 12.99
N ASP A 182 -6.71 -5.59 12.29
CA ASP A 182 -5.83 -6.01 11.18
C ASP A 182 -6.17 -5.32 9.84
N PHE A 183 -7.08 -4.36 9.87
CA PHE A 183 -7.51 -3.50 8.76
C PHE A 183 -7.47 -2.03 9.17
N CYS A 184 -7.80 -1.13 8.24
CA CYS A 184 -7.87 0.31 8.46
C CYS A 184 -9.31 0.72 8.74
N THR A 185 -9.50 1.59 9.76
CA THR A 185 -10.78 2.18 10.13
C THR A 185 -10.79 3.69 9.87
N ASN A 186 -11.89 4.36 10.21
CA ASN A 186 -12.00 5.83 10.15
C ASN A 186 -11.18 6.55 11.25
N GLY A 187 -10.53 5.82 12.14
CA GLY A 187 -9.66 6.36 13.18
C GLY A 187 -8.25 6.72 12.71
N SER A 188 -7.97 6.66 11.40
CA SER A 188 -6.66 6.95 10.79
C SER A 188 -6.47 8.42 10.48
#